data_3c50e3f3cb964f39561fc4e8923fd050
#
_entry.id   3c50e3f3cb964f39561fc4e8923fd050
#
_cell.length_a   1.000
_cell.length_b   1.000
_cell.length_c   1.000
_cell.angle_alpha   90.00
_cell.angle_beta   90.00
_cell.angle_gamma   90.00
#
_symmetry.space_group_name_H-M   'P 1'
#
loop_
_entity.id
_entity.type
_entity.pdbx_description
1 polymer ?
#
loop_
_entity_poly.entity_id
_entity_poly.type
_entity_poly.pdbx_seq_one_letter_code
_entity_poly.pdbx_strand_id
1 'polypeptide(L)'
;GASPTMAHHPLEVEEITAGTKALVCNFGAIADYEAMEKAGRVAGELGHAIVIDPVGVSGSSYRREKCQMLIENIHPTCIRGNYSEIRALMEHADKYHLIMIASGEKDIITDGTAIYICENGDAKMAKITGSGCMSSVMLGAFLGTEPSVQSAAACCAFVGIAGELAAEKTDACGGGTMTFRNLFIDQVSLMTQEKMSRCKVHI
;
A
#
# COMPACT_ATOMS: atom_id res chain seq x y z
N GLY A 1 -0.20 -14.58 -6.08
CA GLY A 1 0.98 -15.19 -6.71
C GLY A 1 2.29 -14.43 -6.47
N ALA A 2 2.31 -13.29 -5.76
CA ALA A 2 3.56 -12.62 -5.42
C ALA A 2 4.27 -13.36 -4.27
N SER A 3 5.61 -13.31 -4.27
CA SER A 3 6.46 -13.88 -3.22
C SER A 3 7.20 -12.74 -2.50
N PRO A 4 6.66 -12.22 -1.39
CA PRO A 4 7.28 -11.13 -0.68
C PRO A 4 8.46 -11.64 0.16
N THR A 5 9.52 -10.82 0.19
CA THR A 5 10.68 -11.03 1.07
C THR A 5 10.79 -9.85 2.02
N MET A 6 10.94 -10.12 3.32
CA MET A 6 11.23 -9.10 4.32
C MET A 6 12.74 -9.00 4.52
N ALA A 7 13.33 -7.95 3.96
CA ALA A 7 14.73 -7.60 4.15
C ALA A 7 14.82 -6.25 4.85
N HIS A 8 15.62 -6.16 5.90
CA HIS A 8 15.74 -4.95 6.70
C HIS A 8 17.18 -4.64 7.15
N HIS A 9 18.13 -5.53 6.88
CA HIS A 9 19.52 -5.29 7.24
C HIS A 9 20.25 -4.52 6.12
N PRO A 10 20.94 -3.40 6.42
CA PRO A 10 21.58 -2.55 5.41
C PRO A 10 22.63 -3.24 4.52
N LEU A 11 23.15 -4.40 4.93
CA LEU A 11 24.14 -5.17 4.16
C LEU A 11 23.52 -6.19 3.18
N GLU A 12 22.21 -6.45 3.26
CA GLU A 12 21.54 -7.44 2.39
C GLU A 12 20.53 -6.82 1.43
N VAL A 13 19.97 -5.64 1.79
CA VAL A 13 18.81 -5.09 1.08
C VAL A 13 19.10 -4.76 -0.37
N GLU A 14 20.31 -4.38 -0.72
CA GLU A 14 20.68 -4.06 -2.10
C GLU A 14 20.61 -5.30 -3.00
N GLU A 15 21.21 -6.41 -2.55
CA GLU A 15 21.20 -7.68 -3.29
C GLU A 15 19.78 -8.23 -3.41
N ILE A 16 19.01 -8.24 -2.31
CA ILE A 16 17.64 -8.73 -2.30
C ILE A 16 16.75 -7.87 -3.22
N THR A 17 16.87 -6.54 -3.15
CA THR A 17 16.10 -5.63 -3.99
C THR A 17 16.40 -5.83 -5.46
N ALA A 18 17.63 -6.07 -5.84
CA ALA A 18 18.00 -6.34 -7.23
C ALA A 18 17.28 -7.57 -7.82
N GLY A 19 16.92 -8.54 -6.99
CA GLY A 19 16.19 -9.76 -7.39
C GLY A 19 14.66 -9.61 -7.42
N THR A 20 14.11 -8.41 -7.14
CA THR A 20 12.65 -8.17 -7.05
C THR A 20 12.11 -7.37 -8.24
N LYS A 21 10.82 -7.04 -8.24
CA LYS A 21 10.17 -6.12 -9.20
C LYS A 21 9.50 -4.92 -8.53
N ALA A 22 9.38 -4.96 -7.21
CA ALA A 22 8.82 -3.88 -6.44
C ALA A 22 9.44 -3.82 -5.05
N LEU A 23 9.52 -2.63 -4.49
CA LEU A 23 9.93 -2.34 -3.13
C LEU A 23 8.78 -1.70 -2.36
N VAL A 24 8.60 -2.09 -1.11
CA VAL A 24 7.66 -1.43 -0.19
C VAL A 24 8.42 -0.93 1.03
N CYS A 25 8.48 0.39 1.20
CA CYS A 25 9.06 1.06 2.37
C CYS A 25 7.95 1.38 3.37
N ASN A 26 7.89 0.68 4.50
CA ASN A 26 6.88 0.89 5.53
C ASN A 26 7.47 1.65 6.73
N PHE A 27 6.98 2.86 6.99
CA PHE A 27 7.46 3.72 8.09
C PHE A 27 7.09 3.20 9.49
N GLY A 28 6.32 2.14 9.60
CA GLY A 28 6.21 1.37 10.85
C GLY A 28 7.57 0.86 11.34
N ALA A 29 8.46 0.51 10.41
CA ALA A 29 9.83 0.07 10.65
C ALA A 29 10.84 1.22 10.51
N ILE A 30 10.57 2.40 11.09
CA ILE A 30 11.42 3.59 10.96
C ILE A 30 12.87 3.37 11.44
N ALA A 31 13.10 2.37 12.29
CA ALA A 31 14.45 1.99 12.73
C ALA A 31 15.32 1.49 11.55
N ASP A 32 14.71 0.96 10.50
CA ASP A 32 15.37 0.40 9.32
C ASP A 32 15.50 1.44 8.18
N TYR A 33 15.47 2.74 8.51
CA TYR A 33 15.49 3.83 7.53
C TYR A 33 16.68 3.74 6.57
N GLU A 34 17.89 3.43 7.06
CA GLU A 34 19.08 3.27 6.23
C GLU A 34 18.91 2.14 5.20
N ALA A 35 18.30 1.03 5.59
CA ALA A 35 17.98 -0.06 4.69
C ALA A 35 16.96 0.35 3.63
N MET A 36 15.92 1.10 4.01
CA MET A 36 14.93 1.63 3.06
C MET A 36 15.57 2.54 2.02
N GLU A 37 16.49 3.42 2.43
CA GLU A 37 17.17 4.33 1.53
C GLU A 37 18.08 3.60 0.55
N LYS A 38 18.86 2.62 1.02
CA LYS A 38 19.71 1.78 0.16
C LYS A 38 18.89 0.96 -0.84
N ALA A 39 17.87 0.25 -0.35
CA ALA A 39 16.96 -0.51 -1.19
C ALA A 39 16.24 0.38 -2.23
N GLY A 40 15.81 1.58 -1.82
CA GLY A 40 15.14 2.54 -2.67
C GLY A 40 16.01 3.04 -3.83
N ARG A 41 17.29 3.28 -3.59
CA ARG A 41 18.22 3.67 -4.66
C ARG A 41 18.37 2.55 -5.70
N VAL A 42 18.60 1.32 -5.25
CA VAL A 42 18.73 0.16 -6.16
C VAL A 42 17.43 -0.07 -6.94
N ALA A 43 16.27 0.02 -6.28
CA ALA A 43 14.98 -0.10 -6.94
C ALA A 43 14.79 1.00 -8.01
N GLY A 44 15.15 2.23 -7.71
CA GLY A 44 15.08 3.37 -8.66
C GLY A 44 16.01 3.18 -9.86
N GLU A 45 17.26 2.77 -9.64
CA GLU A 45 18.23 2.48 -10.71
C GLU A 45 17.78 1.37 -11.65
N LEU A 46 17.05 0.38 -11.12
CA LEU A 46 16.52 -0.75 -11.89
C LEU A 46 15.14 -0.50 -12.48
N GLY A 47 14.51 0.65 -12.19
CA GLY A 47 13.15 0.95 -12.64
C GLY A 47 12.06 0.11 -11.99
N HIS A 48 12.31 -0.40 -10.79
CA HIS A 48 11.33 -1.14 -10.02
C HIS A 48 10.28 -0.21 -9.42
N ALA A 49 9.04 -0.68 -9.27
CA ALA A 49 8.02 0.10 -8.59
C ALA A 49 8.38 0.26 -7.09
N ILE A 50 8.25 1.49 -6.58
CA ILE A 50 8.53 1.80 -5.18
C ILE A 50 7.26 2.33 -4.53
N VAL A 51 6.80 1.68 -3.46
CA VAL A 51 5.65 2.10 -2.65
C VAL A 51 6.15 2.58 -1.29
N ILE A 52 5.71 3.76 -0.85
CA ILE A 52 5.91 4.24 0.52
C ILE A 52 4.59 4.16 1.28
N ASP A 53 4.63 3.49 2.45
CA ASP A 53 3.57 3.48 3.46
C ASP A 53 4.00 4.40 4.62
N PRO A 54 3.50 5.65 4.69
CA PRO A 54 4.00 6.68 5.60
C PRO A 54 3.40 6.57 7.00
N VAL A 55 3.44 5.39 7.60
CA VAL A 55 2.85 5.10 8.91
C VAL A 55 3.28 6.11 9.96
N GLY A 56 2.31 6.87 10.50
CA GLY A 56 2.49 7.75 11.64
C GLY A 56 3.12 9.11 11.34
N VAL A 57 3.28 9.51 10.09
CA VAL A 57 3.84 10.84 9.71
C VAL A 57 2.94 12.00 10.13
N SER A 58 1.65 11.79 10.27
CA SER A 58 0.72 12.81 10.76
C SER A 58 0.91 13.13 12.25
N GLY A 59 1.39 12.16 13.04
CA GLY A 59 1.57 12.28 14.49
C GLY A 59 3.03 12.49 14.93
N SER A 60 4.01 12.39 14.02
CA SER A 60 5.43 12.50 14.35
C SER A 60 6.19 13.37 13.34
N SER A 61 6.72 14.51 13.81
CA SER A 61 7.56 15.38 12.99
C SER A 61 8.82 14.65 12.48
N TYR A 62 9.43 13.83 13.32
CA TYR A 62 10.59 13.02 12.95
C TYR A 62 10.28 12.06 11.79
N ARG A 63 9.15 11.32 11.87
CA ARG A 63 8.74 10.43 10.79
C ARG A 63 8.41 11.18 9.51
N ARG A 64 7.76 12.35 9.62
CA ARG A 64 7.42 13.20 8.49
C ARG A 64 8.67 13.69 7.77
N GLU A 65 9.63 14.24 8.50
CA GLU A 65 10.91 14.70 7.97
C GLU A 65 11.67 13.56 7.27
N LYS A 66 11.79 12.40 7.91
CA LYS A 66 12.42 11.23 7.32
C LYS A 66 11.69 10.71 6.07
N CYS A 67 10.35 10.75 6.07
CA CYS A 67 9.57 10.36 4.91
C CYS A 67 9.79 11.32 3.72
N GLN A 68 9.81 12.63 3.99
CA GLN A 68 10.10 13.65 2.99
C GLN A 68 11.50 13.46 2.38
N MET A 69 12.51 13.24 3.22
CA MET A 69 13.87 12.96 2.75
C MET A 69 13.91 11.69 1.89
N LEU A 70 13.22 10.62 2.30
CA LEU A 70 13.18 9.40 1.51
C LEU A 70 12.51 9.61 0.15
N ILE A 71 11.37 10.30 0.11
CA ILE A 71 10.67 10.64 -1.14
C ILE A 71 11.62 11.39 -2.10
N GLU A 72 12.37 12.37 -1.59
CA GLU A 72 13.32 13.15 -2.39
C GLU A 72 14.49 12.31 -2.91
N ASN A 73 14.94 11.32 -2.15
CA ASN A 73 16.13 10.53 -2.48
C ASN A 73 15.84 9.36 -3.42
N ILE A 74 14.62 8.76 -3.35
CA ILE A 74 14.32 7.52 -4.10
C ILE A 74 13.22 7.66 -5.14
N HIS A 75 12.54 8.82 -5.23
CA HIS A 75 11.49 9.10 -6.20
C HIS A 75 10.46 7.95 -6.32
N PRO A 76 9.60 7.72 -5.31
CA PRO A 76 8.71 6.58 -5.29
C PRO A 76 7.67 6.63 -6.41
N THR A 77 7.20 5.46 -6.84
CA THR A 77 6.10 5.31 -7.79
C THR A 77 4.76 5.68 -7.13
N CYS A 78 4.60 5.32 -5.86
CA CYS A 78 3.34 5.51 -5.15
C CYS A 78 3.56 5.78 -3.66
N ILE A 79 2.71 6.65 -3.10
CA ILE A 79 2.56 6.82 -1.64
C ILE A 79 1.12 6.42 -1.27
N ARG A 80 0.98 5.52 -0.29
CA ARG A 80 -0.31 5.08 0.22
C ARG A 80 -0.39 5.23 1.73
N GLY A 81 -1.33 6.02 2.22
CA GLY A 81 -1.59 6.23 3.64
C GLY A 81 -3.06 6.57 3.90
N ASN A 82 -3.45 6.77 5.17
CA ASN A 82 -4.75 7.34 5.49
C ASN A 82 -4.82 8.83 5.12
N TYR A 83 -6.01 9.43 5.15
CA TYR A 83 -6.21 10.85 4.79
C TYR A 83 -5.29 11.80 5.56
N SER A 84 -5.05 11.57 6.85
CA SER A 84 -4.19 12.44 7.66
C SER A 84 -2.72 12.31 7.31
N GLU A 85 -2.25 11.11 6.97
CA GLU A 85 -0.88 10.85 6.53
C GLU A 85 -0.63 11.46 5.15
N ILE A 86 -1.52 11.23 4.21
CA ILE A 86 -1.41 11.81 2.86
C ILE A 86 -1.46 13.34 2.93
N ARG A 87 -2.39 13.93 3.68
CA ARG A 87 -2.47 15.38 3.86
C ARG A 87 -1.17 15.96 4.43
N ALA A 88 -0.50 15.24 5.32
CA ALA A 88 0.76 15.70 5.91
C ALA A 88 1.94 15.72 4.92
N LEU A 89 1.78 15.07 3.75
CA LEU A 89 2.80 14.95 2.69
C LEU A 89 2.40 15.65 1.39
N MET A 90 1.21 16.24 1.29
CA MET A 90 0.68 16.81 0.03
C MET A 90 1.59 17.85 -0.63
N GLU A 91 2.29 18.67 0.15
CA GLU A 91 3.23 19.68 -0.39
C GLU A 91 4.35 19.07 -1.24
N HIS A 92 4.61 17.78 -1.10
CA HIS A 92 5.66 17.06 -1.83
C HIS A 92 5.12 16.26 -3.02
N ALA A 93 3.84 15.91 -2.99
CA ALA A 93 3.20 15.08 -4.02
C ALA A 93 3.17 15.76 -5.39
N ASP A 94 2.80 17.03 -5.43
CA ASP A 94 2.68 17.81 -6.67
C ASP A 94 4.01 17.95 -7.42
N LYS A 95 5.12 17.79 -6.71
CA LYS A 95 6.48 17.96 -7.25
C LYS A 95 6.97 16.74 -8.04
N TYR A 96 6.46 15.54 -7.77
CA TYR A 96 7.09 14.29 -8.23
C TYR A 96 6.24 13.44 -9.18
N HIS A 97 5.04 13.89 -9.57
CA HIS A 97 4.13 13.14 -10.48
C HIS A 97 3.93 11.67 -10.06
N LEU A 98 3.80 11.42 -8.75
CA LEU A 98 3.64 10.08 -8.21
C LEU A 98 2.16 9.73 -8.00
N ILE A 99 1.88 8.44 -7.92
CA ILE A 99 0.55 7.96 -7.57
C ILE A 99 0.33 8.17 -6.08
N MET A 100 -0.80 8.77 -5.72
CA MET A 100 -1.22 8.94 -4.33
C MET A 100 -2.48 8.17 -4.03
N ILE A 101 -2.48 7.48 -2.89
CA ILE A 101 -3.67 6.77 -2.38
C ILE A 101 -3.96 7.26 -0.98
N ALA A 102 -5.07 7.98 -0.83
CA ALA A 102 -5.61 8.37 0.47
C ALA A 102 -6.71 7.38 0.86
N SER A 103 -6.41 6.49 1.81
CA SER A 103 -7.33 5.45 2.25
C SER A 103 -8.24 5.92 3.37
N GLY A 104 -9.53 5.53 3.28
CA GLY A 104 -10.54 5.90 4.26
C GLY A 104 -11.81 5.06 4.10
N GLU A 105 -12.97 5.67 4.33
CA GLU A 105 -14.26 5.08 4.01
C GLU A 105 -14.41 4.85 2.50
N LYS A 106 -13.84 5.77 1.73
CA LYS A 106 -13.60 5.66 0.29
C LYS A 106 -12.13 5.90 0.07
N ASP A 107 -11.49 5.08 -0.76
CA ASP A 107 -10.12 5.37 -1.16
C ASP A 107 -10.11 6.33 -2.34
N ILE A 108 -9.25 7.35 -2.26
CA ILE A 108 -9.01 8.30 -3.35
C ILE A 108 -7.64 7.99 -3.95
N ILE A 109 -7.60 7.70 -5.24
CA ILE A 109 -6.40 7.31 -5.98
C ILE A 109 -6.17 8.30 -7.10
N THR A 110 -5.00 8.90 -7.20
CA THR A 110 -4.69 9.88 -8.25
C THR A 110 -3.21 9.87 -8.63
N ASP A 111 -2.91 10.23 -9.88
CA ASP A 111 -1.58 10.54 -10.39
C ASP A 111 -1.43 12.03 -10.76
N GLY A 112 -2.40 12.86 -10.36
CA GLY A 112 -2.47 14.27 -10.72
C GLY A 112 -3.20 14.55 -12.02
N THR A 113 -3.49 13.55 -12.85
CA THR A 113 -4.24 13.68 -14.13
C THR A 113 -5.60 13.00 -14.06
N ALA A 114 -5.68 11.83 -13.45
CA ALA A 114 -6.90 11.09 -13.23
C ALA A 114 -7.18 10.94 -11.73
N ILE A 115 -8.46 10.88 -11.37
CA ILE A 115 -8.90 10.61 -9.99
C ILE A 115 -9.84 9.41 -10.03
N TYR A 116 -9.49 8.38 -9.26
CA TYR A 116 -10.33 7.21 -9.05
C TYR A 116 -10.84 7.21 -7.62
N ILE A 117 -12.10 6.89 -7.44
CA ILE A 117 -12.73 6.70 -6.12
C ILE A 117 -13.12 5.24 -6.00
N CYS A 118 -12.56 4.55 -5.01
CA CYS A 118 -12.89 3.17 -4.70
C CYS A 118 -13.79 3.13 -3.46
N GLU A 119 -14.98 2.54 -3.61
CA GLU A 119 -16.00 2.40 -2.54
C GLU A 119 -16.07 0.97 -1.99
N ASN A 120 -15.16 0.10 -2.39
CA ASN A 120 -15.06 -1.24 -1.83
C ASN A 120 -14.37 -1.21 -0.46
N GLY A 121 -14.84 -2.00 0.45
CA GLY A 121 -14.29 -2.15 1.79
C GLY A 121 -15.33 -2.41 2.85
N ASP A 122 -14.87 -2.72 4.06
CA ASP A 122 -15.72 -2.92 5.23
C ASP A 122 -15.07 -2.29 6.47
N ALA A 123 -15.86 -1.72 7.35
CA ALA A 123 -15.41 -1.07 8.58
C ALA A 123 -14.61 -1.99 9.52
N LYS A 124 -14.78 -3.32 9.41
CA LYS A 124 -14.00 -4.29 10.17
C LYS A 124 -12.51 -4.28 9.81
N MET A 125 -12.16 -3.84 8.59
CA MET A 125 -10.76 -3.67 8.19
C MET A 125 -10.01 -2.69 9.08
N ALA A 126 -10.66 -1.62 9.53
CA ALA A 126 -10.08 -0.65 10.46
C ALA A 126 -9.90 -1.18 11.88
N LYS A 127 -10.56 -2.31 12.23
CA LYS A 127 -10.47 -2.93 13.56
C LYS A 127 -9.30 -3.90 13.71
N ILE A 128 -8.60 -4.22 12.62
CA ILE A 128 -7.42 -5.08 12.65
C ILE A 128 -6.16 -4.26 12.39
N THR A 129 -5.19 -4.34 13.29
CA THR A 129 -3.88 -3.72 13.11
C THR A 129 -3.16 -4.39 11.93
N GLY A 130 -2.60 -3.59 11.04
CA GLY A 130 -1.80 -4.05 9.91
C GLY A 130 -2.59 -4.24 8.60
N SER A 131 -3.92 -4.02 8.58
CA SER A 131 -4.70 -4.06 7.32
C SER A 131 -4.16 -3.08 6.27
N GLY A 132 -3.78 -1.87 6.70
CA GLY A 132 -3.14 -0.88 5.86
C GLY A 132 -1.80 -1.37 5.30
N CYS A 133 -0.91 -1.87 6.16
CA CYS A 133 0.39 -2.39 5.74
C CYS A 133 0.26 -3.59 4.80
N MET A 134 -0.69 -4.50 5.04
CA MET A 134 -1.00 -5.60 4.12
C MET A 134 -1.44 -5.08 2.75
N SER A 135 -2.28 -4.04 2.72
CA SER A 135 -2.72 -3.40 1.47
C SER A 135 -1.54 -2.77 0.72
N SER A 136 -0.60 -2.13 1.42
CA SER A 136 0.59 -1.54 0.81
C SER A 136 1.51 -2.61 0.20
N VAL A 137 1.64 -3.79 0.82
CA VAL A 137 2.40 -4.92 0.25
C VAL A 137 1.71 -5.46 -1.00
N MET A 138 0.38 -5.62 -0.98
CA MET A 138 -0.38 -6.02 -2.17
C MET A 138 -0.24 -5.00 -3.30
N LEU A 139 -0.27 -3.70 -2.98
CA LEU A 139 -0.05 -2.63 -3.94
C LEU A 139 1.34 -2.73 -4.61
N GLY A 140 2.38 -3.07 -3.86
CA GLY A 140 3.71 -3.35 -4.42
C GLY A 140 3.67 -4.46 -5.45
N ALA A 141 2.91 -5.54 -5.21
CA ALA A 141 2.76 -6.63 -6.18
C ALA A 141 2.02 -6.19 -7.46
N PHE A 142 0.98 -5.37 -7.35
CA PHE A 142 0.26 -4.83 -8.50
C PHE A 142 1.15 -3.89 -9.33
N LEU A 143 1.78 -2.90 -8.68
CA LEU A 143 2.63 -1.92 -9.35
C LEU A 143 3.92 -2.51 -9.91
N GLY A 144 4.44 -3.58 -9.30
CA GLY A 144 5.57 -4.34 -9.84
C GLY A 144 5.25 -5.09 -11.14
N THR A 145 3.96 -5.26 -11.45
CA THR A 145 3.49 -5.83 -12.72
C THR A 145 3.21 -4.71 -13.74
N GLU A 146 2.50 -3.67 -13.30
CA GLU A 146 2.14 -2.51 -14.12
C GLU A 146 2.08 -1.26 -13.24
N PRO A 147 3.07 -0.34 -13.33
CA PRO A 147 3.14 0.86 -12.49
C PRO A 147 2.22 1.97 -13.03
N SER A 148 0.90 1.79 -12.89
CA SER A 148 -0.13 2.73 -13.36
C SER A 148 -1.15 3.06 -12.27
N VAL A 149 -1.82 4.21 -12.39
CA VAL A 149 -2.90 4.62 -11.48
C VAL A 149 -4.09 3.65 -11.58
N GLN A 150 -4.33 3.06 -12.75
CA GLN A 150 -5.34 2.02 -12.97
C GLN A 150 -5.01 0.75 -12.18
N SER A 151 -3.75 0.32 -12.20
CA SER A 151 -3.29 -0.82 -11.42
C SER A 151 -3.42 -0.56 -9.92
N ALA A 152 -3.13 0.66 -9.48
CA ALA A 152 -3.32 1.09 -8.09
C ALA A 152 -4.80 1.04 -7.68
N ALA A 153 -5.71 1.56 -8.52
CA ALA A 153 -7.16 1.51 -8.29
C ALA A 153 -7.69 0.07 -8.27
N ALA A 154 -7.20 -0.78 -9.17
CA ALA A 154 -7.54 -2.21 -9.18
C ALA A 154 -7.10 -2.92 -7.90
N CYS A 155 -5.92 -2.57 -7.35
CA CYS A 155 -5.47 -3.07 -6.06
C CYS A 155 -6.38 -2.64 -4.91
N CYS A 156 -6.81 -1.37 -4.86
CA CYS A 156 -7.73 -0.89 -3.84
C CYS A 156 -9.06 -1.67 -3.89
N ALA A 157 -9.63 -1.86 -5.08
CA ALA A 157 -10.84 -2.68 -5.26
C ALA A 157 -10.62 -4.13 -4.82
N PHE A 158 -9.52 -4.76 -5.22
CA PHE A 158 -9.16 -6.11 -4.82
C PHE A 158 -9.12 -6.29 -3.31
N VAL A 159 -8.44 -5.38 -2.62
CA VAL A 159 -8.33 -5.38 -1.16
C VAL A 159 -9.68 -5.13 -0.49
N GLY A 160 -10.42 -4.14 -0.99
CA GLY A 160 -11.75 -3.79 -0.47
C GLY A 160 -12.74 -4.95 -0.61
N ILE A 161 -12.79 -5.60 -1.78
CA ILE A 161 -13.64 -6.77 -2.04
C ILE A 161 -13.27 -7.94 -1.11
N ALA A 162 -11.97 -8.19 -0.90
CA ALA A 162 -11.53 -9.21 0.05
C ALA A 162 -12.03 -8.90 1.47
N GLY A 163 -12.02 -7.62 1.87
CA GLY A 163 -12.58 -7.12 3.13
C GLY A 163 -14.10 -7.34 3.24
N GLU A 164 -14.86 -6.99 2.20
CA GLU A 164 -16.32 -7.21 2.15
C GLU A 164 -16.67 -8.69 2.30
N LEU A 165 -16.00 -9.55 1.52
CA LEU A 165 -16.22 -11.01 1.58
C LEU A 165 -15.84 -11.63 2.92
N ALA A 166 -14.77 -11.11 3.55
CA ALA A 166 -14.39 -11.54 4.89
C ALA A 166 -15.40 -11.10 5.93
N ALA A 167 -15.96 -9.89 5.81
CA ALA A 167 -16.98 -9.38 6.71
C ALA A 167 -18.27 -10.20 6.63
N GLU A 168 -18.77 -10.49 5.43
CA GLU A 168 -19.94 -11.35 5.19
C GLU A 168 -19.79 -12.71 5.89
N LYS A 169 -18.63 -13.35 5.74
CA LYS A 169 -18.35 -14.65 6.36
C LYS A 169 -18.17 -14.57 7.86
N THR A 170 -17.56 -13.50 8.37
CA THR A 170 -17.39 -13.26 9.80
C THR A 170 -18.75 -13.12 10.48
N ASP A 171 -19.65 -12.34 9.89
CA ASP A 171 -21.00 -12.13 10.42
C ASP A 171 -21.81 -13.42 10.38
N ALA A 172 -21.73 -14.19 9.31
CA ALA A 172 -22.44 -15.46 9.15
C ALA A 172 -22.05 -16.50 10.22
N CYS A 173 -20.81 -16.49 10.70
CA CYS A 173 -20.36 -17.41 11.75
C CYS A 173 -20.34 -16.80 13.17
N GLY A 174 -20.79 -15.56 13.35
CA GLY A 174 -20.72 -14.85 14.63
C GLY A 174 -19.29 -14.60 15.13
N GLY A 175 -18.33 -14.48 14.20
CA GLY A 175 -16.92 -14.34 14.48
C GLY A 175 -16.52 -12.94 14.96
N GLY A 176 -15.36 -12.84 15.61
CA GLY A 176 -14.77 -11.60 16.06
C GLY A 176 -13.62 -11.12 15.16
N THR A 177 -12.80 -10.20 15.69
CA THR A 177 -11.69 -9.55 14.98
C THR A 177 -10.66 -10.54 14.43
N MET A 178 -10.31 -11.60 15.17
CA MET A 178 -9.35 -12.60 14.68
C MET A 178 -9.94 -13.45 13.56
N THR A 179 -11.21 -13.82 13.66
CA THR A 179 -11.95 -14.53 12.59
C THR A 179 -11.94 -13.69 11.32
N PHE A 180 -12.27 -12.41 11.44
CA PHE A 180 -12.24 -11.49 10.30
C PHE A 180 -10.84 -11.41 9.67
N ARG A 181 -9.79 -11.24 10.50
CA ARG A 181 -8.42 -11.16 10.00
C ARG A 181 -8.02 -12.40 9.19
N ASN A 182 -8.31 -13.59 9.72
CA ASN A 182 -7.99 -14.84 9.04
C ASN A 182 -8.78 -14.96 7.72
N LEU A 183 -10.09 -14.68 7.77
CA LEU A 183 -10.94 -14.70 6.58
C LEU A 183 -10.52 -13.64 5.55
N PHE A 184 -10.03 -12.47 5.97
CA PHE A 184 -9.52 -11.46 5.05
C PHE A 184 -8.31 -11.98 4.26
N ILE A 185 -7.35 -12.60 4.93
CA ILE A 185 -6.18 -13.22 4.28
C ILE A 185 -6.62 -14.35 3.34
N ASP A 186 -7.57 -15.17 3.77
CA ASP A 186 -8.14 -16.24 2.93
C ASP A 186 -8.81 -15.66 1.69
N GLN A 187 -9.61 -14.59 1.80
CA GLN A 187 -10.27 -14.00 0.63
C GLN A 187 -9.27 -13.37 -0.34
N VAL A 188 -8.15 -12.82 0.13
CA VAL A 188 -7.05 -12.37 -0.73
C VAL A 188 -6.52 -13.54 -1.57
N SER A 189 -6.27 -14.70 -0.95
CA SER A 189 -5.73 -15.88 -1.65
C SER A 189 -6.76 -16.57 -2.56
N LEU A 190 -8.04 -16.42 -2.25
CA LEU A 190 -9.17 -17.05 -2.96
C LEU A 190 -9.88 -16.08 -3.93
N MET A 191 -9.25 -14.94 -4.25
CA MET A 191 -9.83 -13.98 -5.19
C MET A 191 -9.91 -14.58 -6.60
N THR A 192 -11.03 -14.34 -7.26
CA THR A 192 -11.30 -14.77 -8.64
C THR A 192 -11.81 -13.61 -9.47
N GLN A 193 -11.78 -13.76 -10.79
CA GLN A 193 -12.34 -12.76 -11.70
C GLN A 193 -13.85 -12.52 -11.44
N GLU A 194 -14.59 -13.56 -11.09
CA GLU A 194 -16.01 -13.44 -10.73
C GLU A 194 -16.22 -12.55 -9.51
N LYS A 195 -15.40 -12.74 -8.45
CA LYS A 195 -15.46 -11.89 -7.25
C LYS A 195 -15.10 -10.43 -7.55
N MET A 196 -14.19 -10.20 -8.48
CA MET A 196 -13.83 -8.86 -8.93
C MET A 196 -14.96 -8.12 -9.66
N SER A 197 -16.03 -8.80 -10.08
CA SER A 197 -17.25 -8.14 -10.59
C SER A 197 -17.94 -7.24 -9.57
N ARG A 198 -17.61 -7.36 -8.28
CA ARG A 198 -18.08 -6.46 -7.21
C ARG A 198 -17.35 -5.11 -7.18
N CYS A 199 -16.44 -4.85 -8.11
CA CYS A 199 -15.67 -3.62 -8.17
C CYS A 199 -16.54 -2.37 -8.21
N LYS A 200 -16.30 -1.43 -7.30
CA LYS A 200 -16.98 -0.14 -7.16
C LYS A 200 -15.95 0.99 -7.29
N VAL A 201 -15.27 1.03 -8.45
CA VAL A 201 -14.32 2.09 -8.79
C VAL A 201 -14.95 3.02 -9.80
N HIS A 202 -14.89 4.33 -9.53
CA HIS A 202 -15.41 5.40 -10.38
C HIS A 202 -14.29 6.36 -10.74
N ILE A 203 -14.39 6.99 -11.93
CA ILE A 203 -13.51 8.06 -12.43
C ILE A 203 -14.21 9.39 -12.22
#